data_d77abb75ef2a2a844f45ce5e84cdb713
#
_entry.id   d77abb75ef2a2a844f45ce5e84cdb713
#
_cell.length_a   1.000
_cell.length_b   1.000
_cell.length_c   1.000
_cell.angle_alpha   90.00
_cell.angle_beta   90.00
_cell.angle_gamma   90.00
#
_symmetry.space_group_name_H-M   'P 1'
#
loop_
_entity.id
_entity.type
_entity.pdbx_description
1 polymer ?
#
loop_
_entity_poly.entity_id
_entity_poly.type
_entity_poly.pdbx_seq_one_letter_code
_entity_poly.pdbx_strand_id
1 'polypeptide(L)'
;MHSFSFSHRGALRFAFGLSALIALFAVGCSETASSGRFESIEDATPMERSTPEELGIEPYEGDSVVASPIPALEITPHPLFSEDDSRIHNDHYNSAAYNRTGLVGPAIEVTTHKLGELTGICAMMTMLKNGYVVASCFRADTEISVMLTMFDNENLNIVAQRDLGFRPFQPNAAGGAYFTMDKEENIFIGPPSNRLEQYHIEVVDGAPEFVQDFSKEIPGLEPWDEVGEPGLQDTVIDFEGRFWFMVTDGRVGYLDPETDVVKMIDLEEGLQNSMVVDEGGVYMVTYQALYRLSVGENGDIEQDWRAPYDPGEGTGVILPGSGTSPTLFGTEEDLITICDNAASQVNAVVFDRATGDRKCEIPLFRPDESATENTAVGYGDELLFVNNGGFSGPFTEARTMNTGMERYRVLRDGSGAVTGCENVWKNDDSIANSAQLATASGVVWGYGADVDVEDADRFYVVAHSWETGDEIFRSYVGDQKPFDPLTGQVHLHPDGTMYIGTFNGAVMMREVE
;
A
#
# COMPACT_ATOMS: atom_id res chain seq x y z
N MET A 1 33.10 -46.56 27.33
CA MET A 1 33.70 -46.79 26.01
C MET A 1 32.62 -47.35 25.11
N HIS A 2 31.94 -46.48 24.38
CA HIS A 2 31.27 -46.79 23.11
C HIS A 2 30.96 -45.43 22.47
N SER A 3 31.72 -45.17 21.44
CA SER A 3 31.58 -44.02 20.57
C SER A 3 30.39 -44.21 19.65
N PHE A 4 29.48 -43.24 19.58
CA PHE A 4 28.50 -43.13 18.50
C PHE A 4 28.85 -41.95 17.60
N SER A 5 29.17 -42.30 16.37
CA SER A 5 29.39 -41.46 15.24
C SER A 5 28.03 -40.96 14.71
N PHE A 6 27.81 -39.65 14.68
CA PHE A 6 26.69 -39.07 13.95
C PHE A 6 27.11 -38.74 12.52
N SER A 7 26.54 -39.47 11.57
CA SER A 7 26.70 -39.21 10.15
C SER A 7 25.84 -38.03 9.71
N HIS A 8 26.49 -36.99 9.13
CA HIS A 8 25.83 -35.98 8.33
C HIS A 8 25.24 -36.59 7.05
N ARG A 9 23.90 -36.66 6.95
CA ARG A 9 23.19 -36.71 5.66
C ARG A 9 21.80 -36.10 5.84
N GLY A 10 21.54 -34.92 5.27
CA GLY A 10 20.20 -34.40 5.17
C GLY A 10 20.11 -32.89 4.90
N ALA A 11 20.99 -32.37 4.08
CA ALA A 11 20.83 -31.01 3.57
C ALA A 11 21.11 -31.04 2.05
N LEU A 12 20.10 -31.41 1.29
CA LEU A 12 20.08 -31.15 -0.17
C LEU A 12 18.70 -31.54 -0.70
N ARG A 13 17.83 -30.58 -0.89
CA ARG A 13 16.74 -30.58 -1.89
C ARG A 13 15.77 -29.43 -1.63
N PHE A 14 16.19 -28.20 -1.94
CA PHE A 14 15.31 -27.13 -2.40
C PHE A 14 16.20 -26.09 -3.10
N ALA A 15 16.70 -26.44 -4.25
CA ALA A 15 17.40 -25.55 -5.15
C ALA A 15 17.34 -26.13 -6.57
N PHE A 16 16.17 -26.26 -7.12
CA PHE A 16 15.98 -26.53 -8.55
C PHE A 16 14.59 -26.03 -8.96
N GLY A 17 14.53 -24.77 -9.34
CA GLY A 17 13.33 -24.18 -9.91
C GLY A 17 13.59 -22.78 -10.47
N LEU A 18 14.63 -22.10 -9.99
CA LEU A 18 14.89 -20.70 -10.36
C LEU A 18 16.02 -20.51 -11.38
N SER A 19 16.68 -21.57 -11.80
CA SER A 19 17.89 -21.46 -12.65
C SER A 19 17.63 -21.47 -14.16
N ALA A 20 16.41 -21.53 -14.62
CA ALA A 20 16.08 -21.60 -16.04
C ALA A 20 15.71 -20.25 -16.69
N LEU A 21 15.47 -19.20 -15.91
CA LEU A 21 15.15 -17.86 -16.45
C LEU A 21 16.33 -16.87 -16.40
N ILE A 22 17.39 -17.18 -15.67
CA ILE A 22 18.55 -16.27 -15.51
C ILE A 22 19.59 -16.42 -16.63
N ALA A 23 19.47 -17.40 -17.50
CA ALA A 23 20.50 -17.71 -18.50
C ALA A 23 20.35 -16.99 -19.85
N LEU A 24 19.44 -16.04 -20.01
CA LEU A 24 19.21 -15.31 -21.28
C LEU A 24 19.62 -13.83 -21.27
N PHE A 25 20.15 -13.30 -20.17
CA PHE A 25 20.46 -11.86 -20.04
C PHE A 25 21.95 -11.54 -19.77
N ALA A 26 22.85 -12.26 -20.40
CA ALA A 26 24.27 -11.90 -20.36
C ALA A 26 24.81 -11.71 -21.78
N VAL A 27 24.42 -10.64 -22.45
CA VAL A 27 25.23 -10.04 -23.53
C VAL A 27 25.18 -8.53 -23.36
N GLY A 28 26.34 -7.99 -23.01
CA GLY A 28 26.52 -6.62 -22.61
C GLY A 28 26.33 -5.57 -23.69
N CYS A 29 26.05 -4.38 -23.19
CA CYS A 29 26.64 -3.14 -23.73
C CYS A 29 26.61 -2.10 -22.60
N SER A 30 27.78 -1.62 -22.21
CA SER A 30 27.95 -0.44 -21.38
C SER A 30 27.60 0.77 -22.24
N GLU A 31 26.43 1.33 -22.08
CA GLU A 31 26.14 2.71 -22.47
C GLU A 31 25.73 3.48 -21.23
N THR A 32 26.44 4.58 -20.99
CA THR A 32 26.14 5.57 -19.97
C THR A 32 24.66 5.92 -20.00
N ALA A 33 23.97 5.68 -18.89
CA ALA A 33 22.60 6.11 -18.70
C ALA A 33 22.53 7.62 -18.92
N SER A 34 22.07 8.05 -20.07
CA SER A 34 21.59 9.40 -20.28
C SER A 34 20.31 9.53 -19.49
N SER A 35 20.20 10.54 -18.65
CA SER A 35 18.96 11.00 -18.05
C SER A 35 17.99 11.37 -19.19
N GLY A 36 17.35 10.36 -19.77
CA GLY A 36 16.43 10.52 -20.87
C GLY A 36 15.10 11.03 -20.35
N ARG A 37 14.79 12.29 -20.65
CA ARG A 37 13.45 12.81 -20.67
C ARG A 37 12.62 11.92 -21.59
N PHE A 38 11.65 11.20 -21.08
CA PHE A 38 10.64 10.59 -21.94
C PHE A 38 9.69 11.69 -22.42
N GLU A 39 9.96 12.21 -23.60
CA GLU A 39 9.12 13.19 -24.29
C GLU A 39 8.05 12.47 -25.11
N SER A 40 7.09 11.83 -24.51
CA SER A 40 5.89 11.48 -25.26
C SER A 40 4.68 11.44 -24.36
N ILE A 41 3.71 12.28 -24.65
CA ILE A 41 2.32 12.02 -24.34
C ILE A 41 2.04 10.65 -24.98
N GLU A 42 1.74 9.66 -24.14
CA GLU A 42 1.46 8.31 -24.59
C GLU A 42 -0.05 8.09 -24.47
N ASP A 43 -0.71 7.94 -25.61
CA ASP A 43 -2.13 7.61 -25.65
C ASP A 43 -2.35 6.28 -24.90
N ALA A 44 -3.44 6.20 -24.15
CA ALA A 44 -3.76 5.00 -23.41
C ALA A 44 -3.88 3.78 -24.32
N THR A 45 -3.15 2.73 -23.99
CA THR A 45 -3.30 1.41 -24.60
C THR A 45 -4.23 0.59 -23.70
N PRO A 46 -5.47 0.29 -24.13
CA PRO A 46 -6.40 -0.48 -23.31
C PRO A 46 -5.85 -1.87 -22.99
N MET A 47 -6.11 -2.36 -21.79
CA MET A 47 -5.92 -3.76 -21.44
C MET A 47 -7.04 -4.59 -22.08
N GLU A 48 -6.69 -5.75 -22.65
CA GLU A 48 -7.68 -6.68 -23.18
C GLU A 48 -8.49 -7.30 -22.04
N ARG A 49 -9.80 -7.33 -22.17
CA ARG A 49 -10.72 -7.98 -21.22
C ARG A 49 -11.91 -8.56 -21.96
N SER A 50 -12.50 -9.61 -21.41
CA SER A 50 -13.77 -10.14 -21.88
C SER A 50 -14.91 -9.18 -21.53
N THR A 51 -15.97 -9.20 -22.30
CA THR A 51 -17.19 -8.48 -21.95
C THR A 51 -18.01 -9.26 -20.92
N PRO A 52 -18.84 -8.60 -20.09
CA PRO A 52 -19.74 -9.29 -19.18
C PRO A 52 -20.62 -10.35 -19.88
N GLU A 53 -21.12 -10.05 -21.09
CA GLU A 53 -21.96 -10.97 -21.88
C GLU A 53 -21.19 -12.25 -22.27
N GLU A 54 -19.92 -12.13 -22.71
CA GLU A 54 -19.08 -13.28 -23.05
C GLU A 54 -18.81 -14.19 -21.83
N LEU A 55 -18.75 -13.61 -20.64
CA LEU A 55 -18.56 -14.31 -19.38
C LEU A 55 -19.87 -14.79 -18.74
N GLY A 56 -21.03 -14.44 -19.34
CA GLY A 56 -22.34 -14.74 -18.76
C GLY A 56 -22.58 -14.04 -17.43
N ILE A 57 -21.99 -12.86 -17.25
CA ILE A 57 -22.21 -12.01 -16.08
C ILE A 57 -23.50 -11.22 -16.33
N GLU A 58 -24.52 -11.49 -15.51
CA GLU A 58 -25.78 -10.74 -15.60
C GLU A 58 -25.54 -9.30 -15.10
N PRO A 59 -26.13 -8.31 -15.78
CA PRO A 59 -26.10 -6.93 -15.29
C PRO A 59 -26.73 -6.85 -13.90
N TYR A 60 -26.14 -6.03 -13.05
CA TYR A 60 -26.75 -5.77 -11.74
C TYR A 60 -28.10 -5.06 -11.93
N GLU A 61 -29.17 -5.66 -11.41
CA GLU A 61 -30.56 -5.14 -11.45
C GLU A 61 -30.99 -4.57 -10.09
N GLY A 62 -30.10 -3.94 -9.34
CA GLY A 62 -30.38 -3.35 -8.05
C GLY A 62 -30.52 -1.82 -8.10
N ASP A 63 -30.90 -1.25 -6.95
CA ASP A 63 -30.90 0.20 -6.76
C ASP A 63 -29.47 0.71 -6.67
N SER A 64 -29.27 2.00 -6.99
CA SER A 64 -28.01 2.71 -6.68
C SER A 64 -27.71 2.64 -5.19
N VAL A 65 -26.45 2.83 -4.81
CA VAL A 65 -26.09 2.93 -3.39
C VAL A 65 -26.95 4.01 -2.74
N VAL A 66 -27.81 3.60 -1.83
CA VAL A 66 -28.50 4.56 -0.98
C VAL A 66 -27.48 5.05 0.03
N ALA A 67 -27.10 6.32 -0.08
CA ALA A 67 -26.15 6.92 0.86
C ALA A 67 -26.70 6.80 2.29
N SER A 68 -25.94 6.14 3.15
CA SER A 68 -26.16 6.11 4.60
C SER A 68 -24.97 6.79 5.28
N PRO A 69 -24.84 8.12 5.17
CA PRO A 69 -23.68 8.83 5.68
C PRO A 69 -23.41 8.53 7.14
N ILE A 70 -22.16 8.32 7.47
CA ILE A 70 -21.65 8.31 8.83
C ILE A 70 -20.89 9.63 9.08
N PRO A 71 -20.62 10.02 10.33
CA PRO A 71 -19.84 11.23 10.60
C PRO A 71 -18.51 11.21 9.85
N ALA A 72 -18.06 12.38 9.42
CA ALA A 72 -16.73 12.51 8.84
C ALA A 72 -15.67 12.02 9.83
N LEU A 73 -14.58 11.40 9.32
CA LEU A 73 -13.42 11.12 10.15
C LEU A 73 -12.79 12.44 10.56
N GLU A 74 -12.64 12.64 11.87
CA GLU A 74 -11.96 13.79 12.46
C GLU A 74 -10.65 13.29 13.09
N ILE A 75 -9.52 13.77 12.58
CA ILE A 75 -8.17 13.53 13.12
C ILE A 75 -7.45 14.87 13.25
N THR A 76 -6.46 14.96 14.11
CA THR A 76 -5.63 16.16 14.24
C THR A 76 -4.99 16.50 12.88
N PRO A 77 -5.28 17.69 12.29
CA PRO A 77 -4.79 18.02 10.96
C PRO A 77 -3.27 18.12 10.93
N HIS A 78 -2.65 17.47 9.96
CA HIS A 78 -1.22 17.63 9.72
C HIS A 78 -0.93 19.00 9.09
N PRO A 79 0.07 19.77 9.58
CA PRO A 79 0.31 21.13 9.11
C PRO A 79 0.70 21.21 7.63
N LEU A 80 1.27 20.14 7.07
CA LEU A 80 1.81 20.10 5.72
C LEU A 80 1.03 19.18 4.77
N PHE A 81 0.17 18.27 5.26
CA PHE A 81 -0.61 17.38 4.40
C PHE A 81 -2.01 17.96 4.13
N SER A 82 -2.60 17.53 3.04
CA SER A 82 -4.05 17.60 2.86
C SER A 82 -4.73 16.54 3.75
N GLU A 83 -6.01 16.72 4.02
CA GLU A 83 -6.76 15.76 4.83
C GLU A 83 -6.88 14.40 4.15
N ASP A 84 -6.97 14.39 2.83
CA ASP A 84 -7.03 13.20 1.99
C ASP A 84 -5.90 13.20 0.94
N ASP A 85 -5.56 12.02 0.39
CA ASP A 85 -4.67 11.81 -0.76
C ASP A 85 -3.19 12.18 -0.54
N SER A 86 -2.74 12.26 0.71
CA SER A 86 -1.35 12.60 1.01
C SER A 86 -0.41 11.38 1.01
N ARG A 87 -0.97 10.20 1.22
CA ARG A 87 -0.24 8.94 1.40
C ARG A 87 -0.94 7.78 0.71
N ILE A 88 -0.25 6.64 0.60
CA ILE A 88 -0.82 5.43 -0.01
C ILE A 88 -2.13 4.97 0.66
N HIS A 89 -2.26 5.13 1.97
CA HIS A 89 -3.47 4.77 2.72
C HIS A 89 -4.27 5.99 3.16
N ASN A 90 -4.40 6.98 2.26
CA ASN A 90 -5.11 8.22 2.34
C ASN A 90 -4.34 9.33 3.09
N ASP A 91 -4.22 9.26 4.39
CA ASP A 91 -3.73 10.33 5.26
C ASP A 91 -2.47 9.93 6.07
N HIS A 92 -2.01 10.81 6.95
CA HIS A 92 -0.84 10.58 7.80
C HIS A 92 -1.07 9.55 8.91
N TYR A 93 -2.33 9.14 9.16
CA TYR A 93 -2.70 8.05 10.06
C TYR A 93 -2.78 6.69 9.37
N ASN A 94 -2.67 6.63 8.03
CA ASN A 94 -3.00 5.46 7.23
C ASN A 94 -4.42 4.95 7.55
N SER A 95 -5.38 5.87 7.67
CA SER A 95 -6.74 5.52 8.09
C SER A 95 -7.51 4.70 7.05
N ALA A 96 -7.16 4.82 5.78
CA ALA A 96 -7.91 4.26 4.66
C ALA A 96 -9.39 4.67 4.66
N ALA A 97 -9.70 5.81 5.28
CA ALA A 97 -11.04 6.38 5.37
C ALA A 97 -11.05 7.76 4.72
N TYR A 98 -12.00 7.98 3.83
CA TYR A 98 -12.16 9.19 3.04
C TYR A 98 -13.47 9.89 3.39
N ASN A 99 -13.44 11.21 3.56
CA ASN A 99 -14.63 12.02 3.78
C ASN A 99 -15.37 12.30 2.45
N ARG A 100 -15.59 11.28 1.64
CA ARG A 100 -16.14 11.29 0.27
C ARG A 100 -17.20 10.21 0.10
N THR A 101 -17.87 10.17 -1.05
CA THR A 101 -18.90 9.16 -1.37
C THR A 101 -18.38 7.93 -2.09
N GLY A 102 -17.38 8.05 -2.96
CA GLY A 102 -17.06 7.03 -3.96
C GLY A 102 -18.12 6.95 -5.07
N LEU A 103 -18.14 5.84 -5.81
CA LEU A 103 -19.18 5.57 -6.83
C LEU A 103 -20.57 5.50 -6.20
N VAL A 104 -21.60 5.87 -6.95
CA VAL A 104 -22.98 5.93 -6.43
C VAL A 104 -23.84 4.79 -6.97
N GLY A 105 -23.43 4.14 -8.04
CA GLY A 105 -24.21 3.08 -8.67
C GLY A 105 -23.37 1.97 -9.30
N PRO A 106 -24.03 0.86 -9.69
CA PRO A 106 -23.39 -0.31 -10.28
C PRO A 106 -23.01 -0.13 -11.76
N ALA A 107 -23.55 0.90 -12.41
CA ALA A 107 -23.25 1.20 -13.82
C ALA A 107 -21.95 2.01 -13.90
N ILE A 108 -20.86 1.32 -14.19
CA ILE A 108 -19.53 1.94 -14.28
C ILE A 108 -18.96 1.86 -15.69
N GLU A 109 -18.23 2.89 -16.08
CA GLU A 109 -17.29 2.87 -17.18
C GLU A 109 -15.90 2.50 -16.64
N VAL A 110 -15.23 1.59 -17.31
CA VAL A 110 -13.88 1.14 -16.98
C VAL A 110 -12.95 1.55 -18.08
N THR A 111 -12.01 2.44 -17.78
CA THR A 111 -10.91 2.85 -18.64
C THR A 111 -9.62 2.24 -18.13
N THR A 112 -8.76 1.76 -19.02
CA THR A 112 -7.52 1.08 -18.65
C THR A 112 -6.35 1.60 -19.46
N HIS A 113 -5.15 1.57 -18.83
CA HIS A 113 -3.90 1.83 -19.54
C HIS A 113 -2.90 0.71 -19.23
N LYS A 114 -2.49 -0.04 -20.27
CA LYS A 114 -1.43 -1.05 -20.19
C LYS A 114 -0.08 -0.36 -20.10
N LEU A 115 0.67 -0.61 -19.03
CA LEU A 115 1.93 0.09 -18.76
C LEU A 115 3.20 -0.64 -19.19
N GLY A 116 3.14 -1.89 -19.53
CA GLY A 116 4.31 -2.66 -19.95
C GLY A 116 3.95 -3.93 -20.69
N GLU A 117 4.94 -4.55 -21.34
CA GLU A 117 4.72 -5.81 -22.07
C GLU A 117 4.63 -7.02 -21.15
N LEU A 118 5.41 -7.05 -20.05
CA LEU A 118 5.41 -8.14 -19.09
C LEU A 118 4.59 -7.80 -17.85
N THR A 119 4.88 -6.68 -17.22
CA THR A 119 4.13 -6.14 -16.09
C THR A 119 4.31 -4.62 -16.01
N GLY A 120 3.30 -3.94 -15.49
CA GLY A 120 3.36 -2.50 -15.23
C GLY A 120 2.36 -2.18 -14.13
N ILE A 121 2.84 -1.90 -12.93
CA ILE A 121 2.02 -1.74 -11.72
C ILE A 121 2.16 -0.31 -11.21
N CYS A 122 1.03 0.34 -10.90
CA CYS A 122 1.03 1.59 -10.15
C CYS A 122 0.62 1.31 -8.70
N ALA A 123 1.49 1.60 -7.74
CA ALA A 123 1.26 1.28 -6.34
C ALA A 123 0.39 2.32 -5.62
N MET A 124 0.59 3.58 -5.91
CA MET A 124 -0.16 4.71 -5.37
C MET A 124 -0.62 5.59 -6.52
N MET A 125 -1.88 6.03 -6.48
CA MET A 125 -2.49 6.89 -7.50
C MET A 125 -3.28 7.99 -6.80
N THR A 126 -2.91 9.25 -7.00
CA THR A 126 -3.53 10.38 -6.31
C THR A 126 -3.90 11.49 -7.27
N MET A 127 -5.07 12.11 -7.07
CA MET A 127 -5.53 13.21 -7.91
C MET A 127 -4.99 14.54 -7.40
N LEU A 128 -4.52 15.34 -8.32
CA LEU A 128 -4.12 16.72 -8.09
C LEU A 128 -5.34 17.65 -8.18
N LYS A 129 -5.23 18.85 -7.62
CA LYS A 129 -6.26 19.91 -7.67
C LYS A 129 -6.66 20.32 -9.10
N ASN A 130 -5.74 20.15 -10.06
CA ASN A 130 -5.99 20.42 -11.47
C ASN A 130 -6.62 19.25 -12.24
N GLY A 131 -6.90 18.12 -11.57
CA GLY A 131 -7.55 16.95 -12.13
C GLY A 131 -6.62 15.91 -12.77
N TYR A 132 -5.32 16.13 -12.84
CA TYR A 132 -4.38 15.07 -13.21
C TYR A 132 -4.22 14.04 -12.09
N VAL A 133 -3.84 12.82 -12.45
CA VAL A 133 -3.57 11.74 -11.50
C VAL A 133 -2.07 11.42 -11.50
N VAL A 134 -1.42 11.57 -10.36
CA VAL A 134 -0.02 11.20 -10.18
C VAL A 134 0.06 9.80 -9.57
N ALA A 135 0.95 8.98 -10.10
CA ALA A 135 1.17 7.62 -9.63
C ALA A 135 2.66 7.29 -9.55
N SER A 136 3.01 6.44 -8.59
CA SER A 136 4.29 5.72 -8.59
C SER A 136 4.09 4.39 -9.32
N CYS A 137 4.79 4.21 -10.44
CA CYS A 137 4.61 3.05 -11.29
C CYS A 137 5.91 2.28 -11.50
N PHE A 138 5.79 0.97 -11.68
CA PHE A 138 6.87 0.06 -12.01
C PHE A 138 6.63 -0.55 -13.37
N ARG A 139 7.66 -0.62 -14.19
CA ARG A 139 7.65 -1.32 -15.48
C ARG A 139 8.68 -2.43 -15.48
N ALA A 140 8.31 -3.60 -15.96
CA ALA A 140 9.21 -4.71 -16.19
C ALA A 140 9.04 -5.22 -17.63
N ASP A 141 9.76 -4.62 -18.55
CA ASP A 141 9.88 -5.10 -19.93
C ASP A 141 11.18 -5.89 -20.10
N THR A 142 12.31 -5.20 -20.02
CA THR A 142 13.64 -5.80 -19.99
C THR A 142 14.33 -5.61 -18.64
N GLU A 143 13.95 -4.58 -17.93
CA GLU A 143 14.44 -4.17 -16.60
C GLU A 143 13.24 -3.66 -15.80
N ILE A 144 13.34 -3.65 -14.46
CA ILE A 144 12.34 -3.01 -13.60
C ILE A 144 12.72 -1.55 -13.44
N SER A 145 11.96 -0.67 -14.06
CA SER A 145 12.06 0.77 -13.89
C SER A 145 11.05 1.27 -12.88
N VAL A 146 11.41 2.27 -12.11
CA VAL A 146 10.52 3.01 -11.19
C VAL A 146 10.27 4.39 -11.77
N MET A 147 9.02 4.81 -11.82
CA MET A 147 8.64 6.06 -12.46
C MET A 147 7.58 6.80 -11.65
N LEU A 148 7.68 8.12 -11.57
CA LEU A 148 6.50 8.95 -11.37
C LEU A 148 5.80 9.10 -12.72
N THR A 149 4.51 8.81 -12.75
CA THR A 149 3.69 8.90 -13.96
C THR A 149 2.50 9.80 -13.68
N MET A 150 2.18 10.68 -14.60
CA MET A 150 1.01 11.52 -14.54
C MET A 150 0.06 11.17 -15.66
N PHE A 151 -1.18 10.91 -15.31
CA PHE A 151 -2.26 10.60 -16.24
C PHE A 151 -3.25 11.76 -16.33
N ASP A 152 -3.88 11.93 -17.51
CA ASP A 152 -5.13 12.66 -17.55
C ASP A 152 -6.24 11.83 -16.88
N ASN A 153 -7.22 12.51 -16.30
CA ASN A 153 -8.35 11.87 -15.64
C ASN A 153 -9.53 11.57 -16.58
N GLU A 154 -9.39 11.76 -17.88
CA GLU A 154 -10.44 11.48 -18.86
C GLU A 154 -10.25 10.11 -19.50
N ASN A 155 -9.03 9.82 -19.97
CA ASN A 155 -8.72 8.64 -20.77
C ASN A 155 -7.52 7.83 -20.26
N LEU A 156 -6.91 8.22 -19.12
CA LEU A 156 -5.65 7.65 -18.61
C LEU A 156 -4.48 7.77 -19.61
N ASN A 157 -4.45 8.77 -20.47
CA ASN A 157 -3.26 9.06 -21.26
C ASN A 157 -2.13 9.52 -20.34
N ILE A 158 -0.91 9.10 -20.61
CA ILE A 158 0.26 9.57 -19.89
C ILE A 158 0.62 10.96 -20.43
N VAL A 159 0.52 11.97 -19.56
CA VAL A 159 0.81 13.36 -19.91
C VAL A 159 2.19 13.82 -19.43
N ALA A 160 2.76 13.14 -18.43
CA ALA A 160 4.13 13.35 -17.97
C ALA A 160 4.68 12.09 -17.32
N GLN A 161 5.99 11.87 -17.44
CA GLN A 161 6.70 10.82 -16.72
C GLN A 161 8.06 11.32 -16.24
N ARG A 162 8.46 10.83 -15.08
CA ARG A 162 9.81 11.00 -14.56
C ARG A 162 10.39 9.65 -14.22
N ASP A 163 11.46 9.27 -14.94
CA ASP A 163 12.25 8.09 -14.61
C ASP A 163 13.01 8.34 -13.29
N LEU A 164 12.80 7.45 -12.34
CA LEU A 164 13.44 7.44 -11.03
C LEU A 164 14.60 6.43 -10.94
N GLY A 165 14.85 5.71 -12.02
CA GLY A 165 15.91 4.73 -12.14
C GLY A 165 15.43 3.29 -12.01
N PHE A 166 16.40 2.40 -12.06
CA PHE A 166 16.20 0.94 -11.99
C PHE A 166 16.47 0.43 -10.58
N ARG A 167 15.73 -0.59 -10.17
CA ARG A 167 16.05 -1.43 -9.02
C ARG A 167 15.93 -2.91 -9.37
N PRO A 168 16.70 -3.77 -8.69
CA PRO A 168 16.52 -5.21 -8.84
C PRO A 168 15.14 -5.64 -8.35
N PHE A 169 14.63 -6.73 -8.90
CA PHE A 169 13.46 -7.37 -8.34
C PHE A 169 13.81 -8.01 -7.00
N GLN A 170 13.21 -7.50 -5.95
CA GLN A 170 13.35 -8.00 -4.59
C GLN A 170 11.94 -8.08 -3.99
N PRO A 171 11.43 -9.31 -3.73
CA PRO A 171 10.03 -9.51 -3.31
C PRO A 171 9.64 -8.74 -2.07
N ASN A 172 10.60 -8.47 -1.22
CA ASN A 172 10.43 -7.84 0.08
C ASN A 172 10.74 -6.34 0.11
N ALA A 173 10.60 -5.66 -1.01
CA ALA A 173 10.88 -4.24 -1.01
C ALA A 173 9.95 -3.49 -1.96
N ALA A 174 9.30 -2.48 -1.41
CA ALA A 174 8.41 -1.58 -2.13
C ALA A 174 9.07 -0.24 -2.48
N GLY A 175 10.39 -0.14 -2.40
CA GLY A 175 11.13 1.11 -2.62
C GLY A 175 10.76 1.79 -3.93
N GLY A 176 10.39 3.06 -3.84
CA GLY A 176 9.82 3.84 -4.93
C GLY A 176 8.32 3.61 -5.18
N ALA A 177 7.67 2.68 -4.45
CA ALA A 177 6.22 2.48 -4.52
C ALA A 177 5.46 3.56 -3.74
N TYR A 178 6.01 3.97 -2.61
CA TYR A 178 5.39 4.93 -1.73
C TYR A 178 5.99 6.31 -1.94
N PHE A 179 5.14 7.30 -1.98
CA PHE A 179 5.53 8.69 -1.89
C PHE A 179 4.62 9.41 -0.90
N THR A 180 5.07 10.56 -0.43
CA THR A 180 4.26 11.50 0.34
C THR A 180 3.99 12.72 -0.50
N MET A 181 2.76 13.21 -0.49
CA MET A 181 2.39 14.46 -1.15
C MET A 181 1.93 15.47 -0.11
N ASP A 182 2.49 16.67 -0.15
CA ASP A 182 2.06 17.74 0.72
C ASP A 182 0.84 18.50 0.15
N LYS A 183 0.29 19.43 0.93
CA LYS A 183 -0.89 20.22 0.54
C LYS A 183 -0.63 21.20 -0.60
N GLU A 184 0.63 21.49 -0.93
CA GLU A 184 1.08 22.24 -2.09
C GLU A 184 1.32 21.35 -3.31
N GLU A 185 1.08 20.03 -3.19
CA GLU A 185 1.26 18.99 -4.22
C GLU A 185 2.74 18.72 -4.56
N ASN A 186 3.66 19.00 -3.62
CA ASN A 186 5.03 18.54 -3.72
C ASN A 186 5.11 17.05 -3.36
N ILE A 187 5.87 16.31 -4.15
CA ILE A 187 6.01 14.86 -4.03
C ILE A 187 7.37 14.54 -3.42
N PHE A 188 7.36 13.82 -2.30
CA PHE A 188 8.55 13.34 -1.60
C PHE A 188 8.66 11.83 -1.77
N ILE A 189 9.79 11.37 -2.30
CA ILE A 189 9.99 9.97 -2.65
C ILE A 189 11.44 9.53 -2.41
N GLY A 190 11.62 8.23 -2.10
CA GLY A 190 12.91 7.57 -2.06
C GLY A 190 13.11 6.67 -3.29
N PRO A 191 13.73 7.17 -4.37
CA PRO A 191 13.96 6.38 -5.58
C PRO A 191 15.04 5.31 -5.39
N PRO A 192 15.24 4.41 -6.37
CA PRO A 192 16.30 3.40 -6.36
C PRO A 192 17.74 3.95 -6.24
N SER A 193 17.94 5.22 -6.54
CA SER A 193 19.21 5.91 -6.25
C SER A 193 19.54 6.01 -4.76
N ASN A 194 18.61 5.61 -3.88
CA ASN A 194 18.73 5.72 -2.43
C ASN A 194 18.99 7.15 -1.95
N ARG A 195 18.38 8.11 -2.63
CA ARG A 195 18.41 9.52 -2.29
C ARG A 195 17.04 9.98 -1.81
N LEU A 196 16.98 11.01 -1.00
CA LEU A 196 15.72 11.69 -0.71
C LEU A 196 15.47 12.73 -1.80
N GLU A 197 14.36 12.65 -2.47
CA GLU A 197 14.04 13.54 -3.58
C GLU A 197 12.68 14.20 -3.40
N GLN A 198 12.57 15.44 -3.85
CA GLN A 198 11.33 16.19 -3.93
C GLN A 198 11.11 16.67 -5.35
N TYR A 199 9.86 16.58 -5.77
CA TYR A 199 9.39 17.06 -7.06
C TYR A 199 8.16 17.95 -6.87
N HIS A 200 8.05 19.01 -7.66
CA HIS A 200 6.79 19.71 -7.89
C HIS A 200 6.36 19.58 -9.36
N ILE A 201 5.12 19.98 -9.63
CA ILE A 201 4.56 19.92 -10.96
C ILE A 201 4.50 21.34 -11.53
N GLU A 202 5.14 21.54 -12.67
CA GLU A 202 5.13 22.81 -13.41
C GLU A 202 4.53 22.59 -14.81
N VAL A 203 3.87 23.61 -15.35
CA VAL A 203 3.40 23.59 -16.73
C VAL A 203 4.41 24.30 -17.62
N VAL A 204 5.14 23.54 -18.42
CA VAL A 204 6.16 24.03 -19.34
C VAL A 204 5.67 23.88 -20.77
N ASP A 205 5.60 24.99 -21.51
CA ASP A 205 5.09 25.01 -22.90
C ASP A 205 3.69 24.40 -23.09
N GLY A 206 2.87 24.42 -22.04
CA GLY A 206 1.49 23.91 -22.05
C GLY A 206 1.35 22.43 -21.68
N ALA A 207 2.43 21.75 -21.34
CA ALA A 207 2.44 20.38 -20.83
C ALA A 207 2.90 20.33 -19.37
N PRO A 208 2.33 19.43 -18.52
CA PRO A 208 2.81 19.26 -17.16
C PRO A 208 4.16 18.52 -17.16
N GLU A 209 5.05 18.91 -16.24
CA GLU A 209 6.34 18.26 -16.02
C GLU A 209 6.61 18.06 -14.54
N PHE A 210 7.34 16.98 -14.18
CA PHE A 210 7.92 16.81 -12.86
C PHE A 210 9.26 17.53 -12.77
N VAL A 211 9.33 18.58 -11.98
CA VAL A 211 10.54 19.38 -11.74
C VAL A 211 11.13 18.97 -10.40
N GLN A 212 12.40 18.57 -10.40
CA GLN A 212 13.10 18.18 -9.17
C GLN A 212 13.56 19.41 -8.39
N ASP A 213 13.08 19.57 -7.15
CA ASP A 213 13.47 20.63 -6.25
C ASP A 213 14.79 20.35 -5.55
N PHE A 214 14.93 19.13 -5.02
CA PHE A 214 16.18 18.68 -4.45
C PHE A 214 16.38 17.17 -4.62
N SER A 215 17.63 16.76 -4.43
CA SER A 215 18.06 15.37 -4.33
C SER A 215 19.18 15.30 -3.30
N LYS A 216 18.93 14.60 -2.18
CA LYS A 216 19.85 14.53 -1.03
C LYS A 216 20.39 13.13 -0.82
N GLU A 217 21.71 13.02 -0.73
CA GLU A 217 22.36 11.75 -0.35
C GLU A 217 22.12 11.41 1.11
N ILE A 218 21.88 10.12 1.38
CA ILE A 218 21.85 9.58 2.72
C ILE A 218 23.23 8.99 3.01
N PRO A 219 23.92 9.49 4.04
CA PRO A 219 25.28 9.02 4.34
C PRO A 219 25.37 7.51 4.53
N GLY A 220 26.25 6.85 3.78
CA GLY A 220 26.47 5.40 3.88
C GLY A 220 25.38 4.53 3.26
N LEU A 221 24.54 5.10 2.39
CA LEU A 221 23.60 4.36 1.57
C LEU A 221 23.97 4.54 0.10
N GLU A 222 24.41 3.45 -0.52
CA GLU A 222 24.75 3.43 -1.95
C GLU A 222 23.48 3.21 -2.79
N PRO A 223 23.48 3.51 -4.10
CA PRO A 223 22.36 3.18 -4.98
C PRO A 223 21.99 1.70 -4.89
N TRP A 224 20.71 1.40 -5.06
CA TRP A 224 20.20 0.04 -4.97
C TRP A 224 20.31 -0.68 -6.32
N ASP A 225 21.50 -1.20 -6.62
CA ASP A 225 21.82 -1.78 -7.91
C ASP A 225 21.79 -3.32 -7.93
N GLU A 226 21.91 -3.98 -6.76
CA GLU A 226 22.00 -5.44 -6.67
C GLU A 226 20.96 -6.02 -5.70
N VAL A 227 20.53 -7.26 -5.97
CA VAL A 227 19.63 -8.01 -5.07
C VAL A 227 20.31 -8.24 -3.72
N GLY A 228 19.60 -7.87 -2.65
CA GLY A 228 20.08 -8.00 -1.28
C GLY A 228 20.78 -6.75 -0.75
N GLU A 229 20.98 -5.74 -1.56
CA GLU A 229 21.38 -4.43 -1.08
C GLU A 229 20.20 -3.70 -0.41
N PRO A 230 20.48 -2.83 0.57
CA PRO A 230 19.46 -2.06 1.24
C PRO A 230 18.90 -0.96 0.34
N GLY A 231 17.58 -0.80 0.37
CA GLY A 231 16.88 0.24 -0.38
C GLY A 231 15.97 1.09 0.49
N LEU A 232 15.77 2.33 0.09
CA LEU A 232 14.75 3.18 0.69
C LEU A 232 13.37 2.55 0.49
N GLN A 233 12.63 2.41 1.60
CA GLN A 233 11.34 1.74 1.61
C GLN A 233 10.17 2.72 1.60
N ASP A 234 10.21 3.73 2.45
CA ASP A 234 9.18 4.76 2.57
C ASP A 234 9.78 6.09 3.03
N THR A 235 9.05 7.17 2.76
CA THR A 235 9.36 8.53 3.23
C THR A 235 8.10 9.18 3.77
N VAL A 236 8.22 9.95 4.85
CA VAL A 236 7.12 10.72 5.42
C VAL A 236 7.62 12.05 5.97
N ILE A 237 6.75 13.07 6.01
CA ILE A 237 7.07 14.36 6.62
C ILE A 237 6.44 14.39 8.00
N ASP A 238 7.19 14.75 9.04
CA ASP A 238 6.65 14.94 10.37
C ASP A 238 6.00 16.33 10.55
N PHE A 239 5.41 16.56 11.72
CA PHE A 239 4.70 17.79 12.03
C PHE A 239 5.59 19.04 12.08
N GLU A 240 6.91 18.88 12.24
CA GLU A 240 7.91 19.94 12.20
C GLU A 240 8.54 20.13 10.80
N GLY A 241 8.13 19.34 9.81
CA GLY A 241 8.60 19.44 8.43
C GLY A 241 9.90 18.71 8.13
N ARG A 242 10.35 17.80 9.01
CA ARG A 242 11.50 16.94 8.73
C ARG A 242 11.09 15.78 7.83
N PHE A 243 11.95 15.42 6.87
CA PHE A 243 11.72 14.32 5.94
C PHE A 243 12.27 13.03 6.50
N TRP A 244 11.42 12.22 7.12
CA TRP A 244 11.78 10.92 7.61
C TRP A 244 11.87 9.90 6.47
N PHE A 245 12.77 8.94 6.66
CA PHE A 245 12.96 7.82 5.74
C PHE A 245 13.25 6.54 6.51
N MET A 246 12.94 5.42 5.92
CA MET A 246 13.35 4.11 6.40
C MET A 246 13.95 3.27 5.29
N VAL A 247 14.89 2.41 5.67
CA VAL A 247 15.68 1.54 4.79
C VAL A 247 15.38 0.09 5.14
N THR A 248 15.33 -0.78 4.15
CA THR A 248 14.95 -2.20 4.33
C THR A 248 15.81 -2.97 5.34
N ASP A 249 17.03 -2.51 5.63
CA ASP A 249 17.98 -3.15 6.56
C ASP A 249 17.83 -2.72 8.03
N GLY A 250 16.90 -1.80 8.35
CA GLY A 250 16.65 -1.34 9.72
C GLY A 250 17.13 0.06 10.02
N ARG A 251 17.82 0.71 9.09
CA ARG A 251 18.20 2.11 9.26
C ARG A 251 16.99 3.01 9.08
N VAL A 252 16.84 3.96 10.01
CA VAL A 252 15.77 4.97 10.01
C VAL A 252 16.38 6.32 10.31
N GLY A 253 15.91 7.36 9.65
CA GLY A 253 16.44 8.68 9.85
C GLY A 253 15.53 9.79 9.35
N TYR A 254 16.02 11.00 9.46
CA TYR A 254 15.37 12.16 8.87
C TYR A 254 16.39 13.14 8.27
N LEU A 255 15.92 13.87 7.27
CA LEU A 255 16.56 15.09 6.76
C LEU A 255 15.82 16.28 7.37
N ASP A 256 16.55 17.17 8.01
CA ASP A 256 16.06 18.49 8.38
C ASP A 256 16.32 19.45 7.20
N PRO A 257 15.27 19.92 6.52
CA PRO A 257 15.43 20.77 5.33
C PRO A 257 15.95 22.19 5.65
N GLU A 258 15.78 22.66 6.90
CA GLU A 258 16.25 23.99 7.30
C GLU A 258 17.78 24.01 7.53
N THR A 259 18.32 22.93 8.08
CA THR A 259 19.74 22.81 8.42
C THR A 259 20.54 21.99 7.43
N ASP A 260 19.87 21.29 6.52
CA ASP A 260 20.44 20.33 5.55
C ASP A 260 21.20 19.17 6.24
N VAL A 261 20.79 18.80 7.45
CA VAL A 261 21.40 17.74 8.26
C VAL A 261 20.59 16.46 8.14
N VAL A 262 21.29 15.36 7.87
CA VAL A 262 20.74 14.01 7.95
C VAL A 262 21.14 13.37 9.27
N LYS A 263 20.15 12.89 10.03
CA LYS A 263 20.32 12.06 11.23
C LYS A 263 19.79 10.66 10.95
N MET A 264 20.42 9.64 11.50
CA MET A 264 20.03 8.25 11.28
C MET A 264 20.42 7.39 12.48
N ILE A 265 19.60 6.39 12.77
CA ILE A 265 19.87 5.30 13.71
C ILE A 265 19.67 3.96 13.00
N ASP A 266 20.18 2.88 13.59
CA ASP A 266 19.97 1.52 13.14
C ASP A 266 19.19 0.76 14.20
N LEU A 267 18.01 0.24 13.84
CA LEU A 267 17.16 -0.55 14.73
C LEU A 267 17.62 -2.02 14.80
N GLU A 268 18.57 -2.42 13.93
CA GLU A 268 19.06 -3.80 13.80
C GLU A 268 17.94 -4.83 13.46
N GLU A 269 16.83 -4.35 12.91
CA GLU A 269 15.64 -5.13 12.54
C GLU A 269 15.15 -4.69 11.17
N GLY A 270 14.97 -5.62 10.24
CA GLY A 270 14.49 -5.30 8.89
C GLY A 270 13.13 -4.57 8.91
N LEU A 271 12.97 -3.67 7.97
CA LEU A 271 11.80 -2.79 7.82
C LEU A 271 11.10 -3.03 6.49
N GLN A 272 9.78 -2.90 6.54
CA GLN A 272 8.91 -2.94 5.37
C GLN A 272 7.64 -2.12 5.67
N ASN A 273 6.74 -1.99 4.69
CA ASN A 273 5.48 -1.25 4.79
C ASN A 273 5.68 0.27 4.84
N SER A 274 4.65 1.01 5.25
CA SER A 274 4.73 2.47 5.35
C SER A 274 4.77 2.94 6.80
N MET A 275 5.25 4.17 7.00
CA MET A 275 5.25 4.86 8.29
C MET A 275 3.94 5.62 8.50
N VAL A 276 3.64 5.95 9.77
CA VAL A 276 2.61 6.92 10.14
C VAL A 276 3.18 7.94 11.11
N VAL A 277 2.57 9.11 11.17
CA VAL A 277 3.05 10.21 12.02
C VAL A 277 1.91 10.86 12.79
N ASP A 278 2.24 11.37 13.97
CA ASP A 278 1.43 12.29 14.74
C ASP A 278 2.26 13.49 15.23
N GLU A 279 1.65 14.38 16.02
CA GLU A 279 2.33 15.54 16.59
C GLU A 279 3.56 15.18 17.44
N GLY A 280 3.63 13.97 17.96
CA GLY A 280 4.65 13.56 18.92
C GLY A 280 5.69 12.60 18.37
N GLY A 281 5.51 12.04 17.15
CA GLY A 281 6.48 11.08 16.65
C GLY A 281 6.11 10.38 15.35
N VAL A 282 7.00 9.48 14.97
CA VAL A 282 6.89 8.64 13.77
C VAL A 282 6.82 7.19 14.21
N TYR A 283 5.90 6.45 13.61
CA TYR A 283 5.68 5.04 13.94
C TYR A 283 6.00 4.16 12.74
N MET A 284 6.61 3.04 13.00
CA MET A 284 6.98 2.06 11.99
C MET A 284 6.98 0.65 12.54
N VAL A 285 6.72 -0.32 11.68
CA VAL A 285 6.76 -1.74 12.02
C VAL A 285 8.01 -2.38 11.42
N THR A 286 8.77 -3.07 12.27
CA THR A 286 9.87 -3.94 11.85
C THR A 286 9.38 -5.39 11.71
N TYR A 287 10.25 -6.30 11.34
CA TYR A 287 9.92 -7.73 11.36
C TYR A 287 9.66 -8.31 12.75
N GLN A 288 9.82 -7.55 13.85
CA GLN A 288 9.73 -8.06 15.21
C GLN A 288 8.92 -7.18 16.16
N ALA A 289 8.78 -5.89 15.86
CA ALA A 289 8.16 -4.94 16.78
C ALA A 289 7.57 -3.73 16.08
N LEU A 290 6.62 -3.09 16.72
CA LEU A 290 6.16 -1.75 16.43
C LEU A 290 7.00 -0.76 17.24
N TYR A 291 7.42 0.34 16.61
CA TYR A 291 8.25 1.39 17.22
C TYR A 291 7.55 2.73 17.18
N ARG A 292 7.83 3.55 18.16
CA ARG A 292 7.67 4.99 18.12
C ARG A 292 9.02 5.66 18.28
N LEU A 293 9.32 6.57 17.36
CA LEU A 293 10.52 7.40 17.39
C LEU A 293 10.13 8.86 17.45
N SER A 294 10.92 9.66 18.15
CA SER A 294 10.78 11.11 18.20
C SER A 294 12.14 11.80 18.02
N VAL A 295 12.14 13.11 17.94
CA VAL A 295 13.38 13.90 17.89
C VAL A 295 13.54 14.68 19.18
N GLY A 296 14.60 14.37 19.93
CA GLY A 296 14.93 15.05 21.17
C GLY A 296 15.38 16.49 20.97
N GLU A 297 15.49 17.25 22.07
CA GLU A 297 15.87 18.67 22.06
C GLU A 297 17.24 18.95 21.39
N ASN A 298 18.13 17.97 21.38
CA ASN A 298 19.45 18.05 20.74
C ASN A 298 19.44 17.65 19.25
N GLY A 299 18.26 17.32 18.70
CA GLY A 299 18.07 16.83 17.35
C GLY A 299 18.45 15.35 17.15
N ASP A 300 18.75 14.59 18.20
CA ASP A 300 18.99 13.16 18.06
C ASP A 300 17.66 12.40 18.02
N ILE A 301 17.64 11.29 17.27
CA ILE A 301 16.48 10.39 17.22
C ILE A 301 16.43 9.61 18.52
N GLU A 302 15.29 9.64 19.19
CA GLU A 302 15.01 8.94 20.43
C GLU A 302 13.97 7.82 20.17
N GLN A 303 14.22 6.64 20.75
CA GLN A 303 13.23 5.57 20.77
C GLN A 303 12.35 5.76 22.00
N ASP A 304 11.12 6.23 21.79
CA ASP A 304 10.15 6.42 22.87
C ASP A 304 9.73 5.06 23.45
N TRP A 305 9.38 4.13 22.57
CA TRP A 305 9.08 2.76 22.95
C TRP A 305 9.27 1.77 21.79
N ARG A 306 9.38 0.49 22.15
CA ARG A 306 9.38 -0.66 21.24
C ARG A 306 8.41 -1.71 21.78
N ALA A 307 7.38 -2.04 21.02
CA ALA A 307 6.35 -3.00 21.38
C ALA A 307 6.46 -4.27 20.52
N PRO A 308 6.97 -5.38 21.05
CA PRO A 308 7.11 -6.62 20.29
C PRO A 308 5.75 -7.26 20.01
N TYR A 309 5.64 -7.93 18.86
CA TYR A 309 4.50 -8.76 18.45
C TYR A 309 4.99 -10.16 18.07
N ASP A 310 4.09 -11.07 17.73
CA ASP A 310 4.48 -12.40 17.22
C ASP A 310 4.80 -12.30 15.71
N PRO A 311 6.06 -12.38 15.29
CA PRO A 311 6.43 -12.31 13.88
C PRO A 311 6.09 -13.61 13.15
N GLY A 312 5.78 -14.68 13.88
CA GLY A 312 5.34 -15.96 13.39
C GLY A 312 6.19 -16.62 12.30
N GLU A 313 5.70 -17.74 11.82
CA GLU A 313 6.12 -18.34 10.54
C GLU A 313 4.94 -18.36 9.56
N GLY A 314 4.08 -17.33 9.60
CA GLY A 314 2.78 -17.27 8.95
C GLY A 314 2.77 -17.66 7.49
N THR A 315 1.62 -18.13 7.04
CA THR A 315 1.38 -18.55 5.66
C THR A 315 0.71 -17.42 4.87
N GLY A 316 1.08 -17.26 3.62
CA GLY A 316 0.47 -16.27 2.72
C GLY A 316 1.04 -14.86 2.86
N VAL A 317 2.09 -14.67 3.60
CA VAL A 317 2.79 -13.39 3.74
C VAL A 317 3.85 -13.27 2.66
N ILE A 318 3.93 -12.11 2.07
CA ILE A 318 5.02 -11.80 1.14
C ILE A 318 6.35 -11.77 1.90
N LEU A 319 6.32 -11.44 3.19
CA LEU A 319 7.49 -11.12 4.01
C LEU A 319 7.42 -11.64 5.44
N PRO A 320 8.57 -11.74 6.14
CA PRO A 320 8.60 -11.95 7.58
C PRO A 320 7.95 -10.79 8.35
N GLY A 321 7.32 -11.10 9.47
CA GLY A 321 6.73 -10.10 10.35
C GLY A 321 5.33 -9.67 9.94
N SER A 322 4.91 -8.47 10.36
CA SER A 322 3.60 -7.90 10.02
C SER A 322 3.50 -7.61 8.53
N GLY A 323 2.44 -8.08 7.88
CA GLY A 323 2.13 -7.72 6.49
C GLY A 323 1.50 -6.33 6.36
N THR A 324 1.17 -5.66 7.48
CA THR A 324 0.40 -4.41 7.47
C THR A 324 1.24 -3.19 7.81
N SER A 325 0.96 -2.07 7.16
CA SER A 325 1.39 -0.77 7.67
C SER A 325 0.67 -0.45 8.98
N PRO A 326 1.27 0.28 9.91
CA PRO A 326 0.56 0.75 11.09
C PRO A 326 -0.62 1.66 10.73
N THR A 327 -1.69 1.61 11.52
CA THR A 327 -2.83 2.53 11.43
C THR A 327 -3.05 3.21 12.77
N LEU A 328 -3.00 4.55 12.79
CA LEU A 328 -3.42 5.36 13.94
C LEU A 328 -4.93 5.50 13.94
N PHE A 329 -5.58 5.40 15.10
CA PHE A 329 -7.03 5.49 15.24
C PHE A 329 -7.44 5.78 16.68
N GLY A 330 -8.74 5.74 16.96
CA GLY A 330 -9.32 5.98 18.27
C GLY A 330 -10.03 7.32 18.34
N THR A 331 -11.19 7.37 19.00
CA THR A 331 -11.94 8.62 19.21
C THR A 331 -11.19 9.65 20.06
N GLU A 332 -10.22 9.19 20.86
CA GLU A 332 -9.31 10.02 21.65
C GLU A 332 -7.94 10.16 20.97
N GLU A 333 -7.80 9.68 19.72
CA GLU A 333 -6.55 9.65 18.96
C GLU A 333 -5.38 8.98 19.72
N ASP A 334 -5.66 7.92 20.48
CA ASP A 334 -4.76 7.32 21.46
C ASP A 334 -4.31 5.89 21.12
N LEU A 335 -4.74 5.36 19.97
CA LEU A 335 -4.52 3.97 19.60
C LEU A 335 -3.74 3.83 18.28
N ILE A 336 -3.02 2.72 18.18
CA ILE A 336 -2.35 2.27 16.97
C ILE A 336 -2.53 0.76 16.82
N THR A 337 -2.71 0.29 15.59
CA THR A 337 -2.85 -1.14 15.30
C THR A 337 -1.89 -1.59 14.20
N ILE A 338 -1.51 -2.85 14.28
CA ILE A 338 -0.90 -3.67 13.23
C ILE A 338 -1.54 -5.06 13.27
N CYS A 339 -1.34 -5.87 12.24
CA CYS A 339 -1.54 -7.30 12.36
C CYS A 339 -0.20 -7.97 12.69
N ASP A 340 -0.25 -9.00 13.52
CA ASP A 340 0.89 -9.90 13.71
C ASP A 340 0.96 -10.93 12.56
N ASN A 341 1.87 -11.88 12.67
CA ASN A 341 2.00 -12.99 11.73
C ASN A 341 2.02 -14.33 12.47
N ALA A 342 1.25 -14.43 13.56
CA ALA A 342 1.20 -15.62 14.39
C ALA A 342 0.80 -16.86 13.58
N ALA A 343 1.47 -17.98 13.87
CA ALA A 343 1.20 -19.27 13.23
C ALA A 343 -0.23 -19.73 13.46
N SER A 344 -0.84 -20.34 12.46
CA SER A 344 -2.22 -20.79 12.36
C SER A 344 -3.29 -19.71 12.29
N GLN A 345 -3.14 -18.56 12.93
CA GLN A 345 -4.13 -17.49 12.86
C GLN A 345 -3.47 -16.14 13.19
N VAL A 346 -3.55 -15.18 12.29
CA VAL A 346 -3.07 -13.81 12.54
C VAL A 346 -3.99 -13.07 13.50
N ASN A 347 -3.42 -12.12 14.25
CA ASN A 347 -4.17 -11.26 15.14
C ASN A 347 -4.00 -9.80 14.75
N ALA A 348 -5.06 -9.02 14.90
CA ALA A 348 -4.91 -7.58 15.03
C ALA A 348 -4.45 -7.27 16.46
N VAL A 349 -3.40 -6.49 16.59
CA VAL A 349 -2.84 -6.09 17.88
C VAL A 349 -3.00 -4.58 18.03
N VAL A 350 -3.74 -4.18 19.05
CA VAL A 350 -4.01 -2.77 19.38
C VAL A 350 -3.12 -2.34 20.53
N PHE A 351 -2.41 -1.24 20.32
CA PHE A 351 -1.51 -0.66 21.33
C PHE A 351 -1.96 0.76 21.69
N ASP A 352 -1.59 1.17 22.89
CA ASP A 352 -1.62 2.57 23.30
C ASP A 352 -0.53 3.35 22.56
N ARG A 353 -0.92 4.41 21.89
CA ARG A 353 -0.02 5.20 21.05
C ARG A 353 1.09 5.90 21.84
N ALA A 354 0.81 6.31 23.08
CA ALA A 354 1.77 7.02 23.92
C ALA A 354 2.79 6.10 24.58
N THR A 355 2.39 4.86 24.95
CA THR A 355 3.21 3.97 25.79
C THR A 355 3.68 2.70 25.09
N GLY A 356 3.05 2.30 24.00
CA GLY A 356 3.27 1.01 23.34
C GLY A 356 2.66 -0.17 24.12
N ASP A 357 1.85 0.08 25.16
CA ASP A 357 1.18 -0.97 25.90
C ASP A 357 0.09 -1.64 25.06
N ARG A 358 0.08 -2.97 25.03
CA ARG A 358 -0.96 -3.73 24.35
C ARG A 358 -2.30 -3.56 25.05
N LYS A 359 -3.34 -3.15 24.33
CA LYS A 359 -4.71 -2.94 24.82
C LYS A 359 -5.63 -4.11 24.54
N CYS A 360 -5.58 -4.65 23.32
CA CYS A 360 -6.25 -5.90 22.98
C CYS A 360 -5.53 -6.62 21.84
N GLU A 361 -5.85 -7.89 21.69
CA GLU A 361 -5.40 -8.77 20.62
C GLU A 361 -6.62 -9.53 20.10
N ILE A 362 -6.83 -9.50 18.82
CA ILE A 362 -8.05 -9.96 18.18
C ILE A 362 -7.67 -11.01 17.13
N PRO A 363 -8.01 -12.29 17.33
CA PRO A 363 -7.84 -13.30 16.28
C PRO A 363 -8.69 -12.96 15.05
N LEU A 364 -8.05 -12.87 13.88
CA LEU A 364 -8.70 -12.53 12.62
C LEU A 364 -8.95 -13.79 11.78
N PHE A 365 -10.12 -13.82 11.13
CA PHE A 365 -10.52 -14.82 10.15
C PHE A 365 -10.54 -16.26 10.72
N ARG A 366 -10.37 -17.27 9.85
CA ARG A 366 -10.37 -18.68 10.26
C ARG A 366 -8.95 -19.16 10.52
N PRO A 367 -8.73 -20.02 11.52
CA PRO A 367 -7.43 -20.67 11.70
C PRO A 367 -6.98 -21.40 10.43
N ASP A 368 -5.68 -21.37 10.16
CA ASP A 368 -5.00 -21.96 8.99
C ASP A 368 -5.39 -21.35 7.62
N GLU A 369 -6.28 -20.35 7.60
CA GLU A 369 -6.74 -19.64 6.41
C GLU A 369 -6.50 -18.13 6.48
N SER A 370 -5.87 -17.64 7.55
CA SER A 370 -5.73 -16.23 7.83
C SER A 370 -4.34 -15.68 7.49
N ALA A 371 -4.31 -14.56 6.82
CA ALA A 371 -3.14 -13.70 6.64
C ALA A 371 -3.61 -12.27 6.32
N THR A 372 -2.79 -11.27 6.57
CA THR A 372 -3.05 -9.93 6.08
C THR A 372 -1.79 -9.29 5.51
N GLU A 373 -1.93 -8.74 4.31
CA GLU A 373 -0.97 -7.87 3.62
C GLU A 373 -1.55 -6.47 3.43
N ASN A 374 -2.74 -6.22 3.99
CA ASN A 374 -3.50 -5.00 3.82
C ASN A 374 -3.60 -4.25 5.13
N THR A 375 -3.35 -2.94 5.06
CA THR A 375 -3.54 -2.02 6.18
C THR A 375 -5.00 -1.99 6.61
N ALA A 376 -5.26 -1.88 7.91
CA ALA A 376 -6.61 -1.77 8.43
C ALA A 376 -7.26 -0.45 8.01
N VAL A 377 -8.59 -0.47 7.81
CA VAL A 377 -9.38 0.77 7.85
C VAL A 377 -9.56 1.17 9.31
N GLY A 378 -9.15 2.38 9.66
CA GLY A 378 -9.32 2.96 11.01
C GLY A 378 -10.36 4.09 11.00
N TYR A 379 -11.42 3.98 11.82
CA TYR A 379 -12.46 4.99 11.91
C TYR A 379 -13.02 5.08 13.33
N GLY A 380 -12.75 6.19 14.01
CA GLY A 380 -13.09 6.32 15.42
C GLY A 380 -12.48 5.18 16.25
N ASP A 381 -13.27 4.50 17.07
CA ASP A 381 -12.81 3.32 17.83
C ASP A 381 -13.00 2.00 17.05
N GLU A 382 -13.07 2.03 15.72
CA GLU A 382 -13.37 0.87 14.92
C GLU A 382 -12.29 0.56 13.88
N LEU A 383 -12.15 -0.72 13.57
CA LEU A 383 -11.16 -1.26 12.64
C LEU A 383 -11.84 -2.26 11.68
N LEU A 384 -11.45 -2.22 10.41
CA LEU A 384 -11.83 -3.23 9.43
C LEU A 384 -10.58 -3.90 8.86
N PHE A 385 -10.63 -5.21 8.76
CA PHE A 385 -9.55 -6.04 8.20
C PHE A 385 -10.07 -6.87 7.03
N VAL A 386 -9.17 -7.13 6.07
CA VAL A 386 -9.43 -7.97 4.89
C VAL A 386 -8.46 -9.15 4.90
N ASN A 387 -8.96 -10.35 4.57
CA ASN A 387 -8.16 -11.57 4.53
C ASN A 387 -7.38 -11.69 3.20
N ASN A 388 -6.08 -11.93 3.31
CA ASN A 388 -5.20 -12.25 2.18
C ASN A 388 -4.61 -13.67 2.29
N GLY A 389 -5.15 -14.52 3.14
CA GLY A 389 -4.69 -15.89 3.29
C GLY A 389 -4.68 -16.63 1.94
N GLY A 390 -3.63 -17.42 1.71
CA GLY A 390 -3.46 -18.12 0.44
C GLY A 390 -2.90 -17.29 -0.72
N PHE A 391 -2.69 -15.98 -0.54
CA PHE A 391 -1.98 -15.17 -1.55
C PHE A 391 -0.54 -15.68 -1.68
N SER A 392 -0.17 -16.12 -2.87
CA SER A 392 1.10 -16.79 -3.15
C SER A 392 2.10 -15.91 -3.91
N GLY A 393 1.80 -14.62 -4.03
CA GLY A 393 2.66 -13.63 -4.67
C GLY A 393 2.25 -13.26 -6.10
N PRO A 394 2.87 -12.22 -6.66
CA PRO A 394 2.41 -11.58 -7.90
C PRO A 394 2.60 -12.42 -9.16
N PHE A 395 3.49 -13.42 -9.14
CA PHE A 395 3.89 -14.18 -10.33
C PHE A 395 3.28 -15.58 -10.45
N THR A 396 2.28 -15.89 -9.64
CA THR A 396 1.54 -17.15 -9.77
C THR A 396 0.46 -17.06 -10.83
N GLU A 397 0.24 -18.15 -11.58
CA GLU A 397 -0.73 -18.18 -12.69
C GLU A 397 -2.19 -18.06 -12.23
N ALA A 398 -2.51 -18.60 -11.05
CA ALA A 398 -3.85 -18.56 -10.48
C ALA A 398 -3.83 -17.85 -9.13
N ARG A 399 -4.81 -16.98 -8.91
CA ARG A 399 -5.04 -16.37 -7.60
C ARG A 399 -5.82 -17.34 -6.73
N THR A 400 -5.14 -17.89 -5.73
CA THR A 400 -5.82 -18.56 -4.62
C THR A 400 -5.82 -17.60 -3.45
N MET A 401 -6.99 -17.23 -2.94
CA MET A 401 -7.10 -16.34 -1.81
C MET A 401 -8.28 -16.75 -0.95
N ASN A 402 -8.05 -16.79 0.35
CA ASN A 402 -9.12 -17.01 1.30
C ASN A 402 -9.98 -15.75 1.39
N THR A 403 -11.24 -15.94 1.69
CA THR A 403 -12.22 -14.86 1.79
C THR A 403 -12.31 -14.34 3.23
N GLY A 404 -12.86 -13.17 3.39
CA GLY A 404 -13.28 -12.62 4.67
C GLY A 404 -12.96 -11.13 4.85
N MET A 405 -13.95 -10.44 5.38
CA MET A 405 -13.79 -9.13 6.00
C MET A 405 -14.35 -9.18 7.42
N GLU A 406 -13.68 -8.50 8.34
CA GLU A 406 -14.09 -8.45 9.73
C GLU A 406 -13.96 -7.04 10.29
N ARG A 407 -15.06 -6.53 10.87
CA ARG A 407 -15.07 -5.24 11.57
C ARG A 407 -15.11 -5.45 13.08
N TYR A 408 -14.27 -4.70 13.77
CA TYR A 408 -14.14 -4.74 15.22
C TYR A 408 -14.30 -3.34 15.81
N ARG A 409 -14.67 -3.31 17.09
CA ARG A 409 -14.76 -2.10 17.90
C ARG A 409 -13.96 -2.24 19.16
N VAL A 410 -13.19 -1.21 19.49
CA VAL A 410 -12.54 -1.06 20.80
C VAL A 410 -13.58 -0.58 21.80
N LEU A 411 -13.64 -1.27 22.94
CA LEU A 411 -14.56 -0.95 24.04
C LEU A 411 -13.87 -0.06 25.06
N ARG A 412 -14.57 0.99 25.47
CA ARG A 412 -14.09 1.91 26.50
C ARG A 412 -15.04 1.93 27.71
N ASP A 413 -14.50 2.15 28.90
CA ASP A 413 -15.30 2.40 30.08
C ASP A 413 -15.69 3.89 30.19
N GLY A 414 -16.41 4.24 31.26
CA GLY A 414 -16.86 5.61 31.49
C GLY A 414 -15.75 6.63 31.77
N SER A 415 -14.51 6.20 31.89
CA SER A 415 -13.31 7.06 32.00
C SER A 415 -12.57 7.22 30.66
N GLY A 416 -13.00 6.54 29.59
CA GLY A 416 -12.33 6.48 28.31
C GLY A 416 -11.29 5.37 28.20
N ALA A 417 -11.01 4.62 29.29
CA ALA A 417 -10.01 3.56 29.25
C ALA A 417 -10.49 2.37 28.42
N VAL A 418 -9.59 1.81 27.61
CA VAL A 418 -9.85 0.61 26.81
C VAL A 418 -10.05 -0.59 27.73
N THR A 419 -11.16 -1.31 27.57
CA THR A 419 -11.53 -2.49 28.37
C THR A 419 -11.51 -3.79 27.56
N GLY A 420 -11.39 -3.71 26.24
CA GLY A 420 -11.33 -4.84 25.33
C GLY A 420 -11.71 -4.46 23.92
N CYS A 421 -11.88 -5.49 23.07
CA CYS A 421 -12.34 -5.36 21.70
C CYS A 421 -13.43 -6.36 21.41
N GLU A 422 -14.39 -6.01 20.56
CA GLU A 422 -15.47 -6.91 20.15
C GLU A 422 -15.63 -6.94 18.64
N ASN A 423 -16.09 -8.06 18.11
CA ASN A 423 -16.48 -8.15 16.72
C ASN A 423 -17.83 -7.45 16.50
N VAL A 424 -17.92 -6.60 15.47
CA VAL A 424 -19.17 -5.94 15.05
C VAL A 424 -19.88 -6.79 14.02
N TRP A 425 -19.15 -7.17 12.95
CA TRP A 425 -19.65 -8.09 11.93
C TRP A 425 -18.48 -8.80 11.22
N LYS A 426 -18.79 -9.91 10.59
CA LYS A 426 -17.91 -10.70 9.72
C LYS A 426 -18.68 -11.10 8.48
N ASN A 427 -18.01 -11.15 7.35
CA ASN A 427 -18.52 -11.78 6.13
C ASN A 427 -17.44 -12.65 5.48
N ASP A 428 -17.85 -13.47 4.51
CA ASP A 428 -16.99 -14.36 3.76
C ASP A 428 -16.75 -13.84 2.32
N ASP A 429 -16.91 -12.54 2.07
CA ASP A 429 -16.72 -11.96 0.75
C ASP A 429 -15.25 -11.87 0.39
N SER A 430 -14.95 -12.00 -0.91
CA SER A 430 -13.60 -11.95 -1.42
C SER A 430 -13.26 -10.52 -1.85
N ILE A 431 -12.47 -9.82 -1.05
CA ILE A 431 -11.80 -8.58 -1.44
C ILE A 431 -10.30 -8.87 -1.58
N ALA A 432 -9.76 -8.53 -2.72
CA ALA A 432 -8.40 -8.87 -3.10
C ALA A 432 -7.36 -7.81 -2.69
N ASN A 433 -7.81 -6.68 -2.15
CA ASN A 433 -7.00 -5.49 -1.91
C ASN A 433 -7.32 -4.83 -0.57
N SER A 434 -6.61 -3.75 -0.25
CA SER A 434 -6.93 -2.88 0.90
C SER A 434 -8.29 -2.22 0.70
N ALA A 435 -9.22 -2.46 1.63
CA ALA A 435 -10.52 -1.82 1.62
C ALA A 435 -10.41 -0.33 1.96
N GLN A 436 -11.38 0.47 1.47
CA GLN A 436 -11.45 1.92 1.69
C GLN A 436 -12.83 2.29 2.22
N LEU A 437 -12.89 3.10 3.26
CA LEU A 437 -14.14 3.61 3.80
C LEU A 437 -14.47 4.98 3.19
N ALA A 438 -15.66 5.11 2.61
CA ALA A 438 -16.25 6.37 2.18
C ALA A 438 -17.28 6.84 3.21
N THR A 439 -16.93 7.79 4.08
CA THR A 439 -17.77 8.20 5.20
C THR A 439 -19.05 8.91 4.74
N ALA A 440 -18.95 9.71 3.67
CA ALA A 440 -20.11 10.45 3.14
C ALA A 440 -21.20 9.54 2.54
N SER A 441 -20.92 8.26 2.30
CA SER A 441 -21.90 7.25 1.90
C SER A 441 -22.04 6.10 2.90
N GLY A 442 -21.13 5.98 3.87
CA GLY A 442 -21.08 4.84 4.79
C GLY A 442 -20.81 3.52 4.09
N VAL A 443 -20.00 3.55 3.04
CA VAL A 443 -19.69 2.41 2.17
C VAL A 443 -18.22 2.04 2.28
N VAL A 444 -17.96 0.74 2.40
CA VAL A 444 -16.63 0.16 2.25
C VAL A 444 -16.45 -0.26 0.80
N TRP A 445 -15.45 0.29 0.17
CA TRP A 445 -15.05 -0.03 -1.19
C TRP A 445 -13.89 -1.01 -1.20
N GLY A 446 -13.98 -1.98 -2.08
CA GLY A 446 -12.91 -2.94 -2.34
C GLY A 446 -12.86 -3.36 -3.79
N TYR A 447 -11.82 -4.08 -4.13
CA TYR A 447 -11.63 -4.72 -5.43
C TYR A 447 -11.65 -6.22 -5.21
N GLY A 448 -12.79 -6.84 -5.51
CA GLY A 448 -13.06 -8.25 -5.27
C GLY A 448 -12.64 -9.15 -6.43
N ALA A 449 -12.48 -10.43 -6.14
CA ALA A 449 -12.20 -11.44 -7.14
C ALA A 449 -13.09 -12.67 -6.96
N ASP A 450 -13.68 -13.19 -8.04
CA ASP A 450 -14.27 -14.52 -8.05
C ASP A 450 -13.16 -15.54 -8.31
N VAL A 451 -12.76 -16.23 -7.25
CA VAL A 451 -11.68 -17.22 -7.27
C VAL A 451 -12.16 -18.67 -7.53
N ASP A 452 -13.48 -18.89 -7.53
CA ASP A 452 -14.09 -20.21 -7.68
C ASP A 452 -14.48 -20.57 -9.13
N VAL A 453 -14.11 -19.74 -10.10
CA VAL A 453 -14.48 -19.95 -11.51
C VAL A 453 -13.39 -20.75 -12.20
N GLU A 454 -13.69 -21.98 -12.63
CA GLU A 454 -12.80 -22.74 -13.50
C GLU A 454 -12.46 -21.88 -14.74
N ASP A 455 -11.16 -21.58 -14.91
CA ASP A 455 -10.51 -20.98 -16.08
C ASP A 455 -10.34 -19.45 -16.17
N ALA A 456 -10.88 -18.60 -15.29
CA ALA A 456 -10.54 -17.17 -15.32
C ALA A 456 -10.84 -16.45 -14.00
N ASP A 457 -9.85 -15.85 -13.38
CA ASP A 457 -10.06 -14.87 -12.31
C ASP A 457 -10.89 -13.70 -12.88
N ARG A 458 -11.96 -13.33 -12.18
CA ARG A 458 -12.82 -12.20 -12.52
C ARG A 458 -12.74 -11.16 -11.42
N PHE A 459 -12.59 -9.92 -11.81
CA PHE A 459 -12.39 -8.82 -10.87
C PHE A 459 -13.55 -7.83 -10.91
N TYR A 460 -13.91 -7.35 -9.74
CA TYR A 460 -15.05 -6.46 -9.52
C TYR A 460 -14.66 -5.32 -8.58
N VAL A 461 -15.18 -4.13 -8.80
CA VAL A 461 -15.31 -3.15 -7.73
C VAL A 461 -16.53 -3.53 -6.90
N VAL A 462 -16.38 -3.56 -5.57
CA VAL A 462 -17.40 -4.09 -4.65
C VAL A 462 -17.69 -3.06 -3.57
N ALA A 463 -18.97 -2.84 -3.32
CA ALA A 463 -19.49 -1.94 -2.30
C ALA A 463 -20.12 -2.73 -1.16
N HIS A 464 -19.68 -2.49 0.07
CA HIS A 464 -20.25 -3.08 1.28
C HIS A 464 -20.74 -2.00 2.24
N SER A 465 -21.79 -2.31 2.98
CA SER A 465 -22.27 -1.45 4.05
C SER A 465 -21.27 -1.43 5.22
N TRP A 466 -20.82 -0.25 5.63
CA TRP A 466 -20.01 -0.12 6.85
C TRP A 466 -20.77 -0.62 8.08
N GLU A 467 -22.08 -0.39 8.14
CA GLU A 467 -22.89 -0.73 9.31
C GLU A 467 -23.08 -2.25 9.47
N THR A 468 -23.39 -2.96 8.37
CA THR A 468 -23.79 -4.38 8.43
C THR A 468 -22.79 -5.35 7.83
N GLY A 469 -21.87 -4.89 6.98
CA GLY A 469 -20.96 -5.73 6.21
C GLY A 469 -21.60 -6.39 4.98
N ASP A 470 -22.88 -6.15 4.73
CA ASP A 470 -23.58 -6.73 3.58
C ASP A 470 -23.06 -6.12 2.27
N GLU A 471 -22.86 -6.94 1.25
CA GLU A 471 -22.60 -6.46 -0.11
C GLU A 471 -23.84 -5.68 -0.61
N ILE A 472 -23.59 -4.45 -1.08
CA ILE A 472 -24.62 -3.59 -1.67
C ILE A 472 -24.72 -3.85 -3.16
N PHE A 473 -23.58 -3.82 -3.86
CA PHE A 473 -23.44 -4.23 -5.25
C PHE A 473 -21.98 -4.55 -5.61
N ARG A 474 -21.83 -5.20 -6.75
CA ARG A 474 -20.53 -5.34 -7.43
C ARG A 474 -20.66 -5.02 -8.91
N SER A 475 -19.60 -4.47 -9.49
CA SER A 475 -19.53 -4.18 -10.92
C SER A 475 -18.25 -4.78 -11.50
N TYR A 476 -18.40 -5.49 -12.63
CA TYR A 476 -17.29 -6.14 -13.33
C TYR A 476 -16.30 -5.11 -13.86
N VAL A 477 -15.01 -5.35 -13.61
CA VAL A 477 -13.91 -4.48 -14.07
C VAL A 477 -13.10 -5.16 -15.17
N GLY A 478 -12.73 -6.41 -14.99
CA GLY A 478 -11.92 -7.16 -15.95
C GLY A 478 -11.67 -8.59 -15.50
N ASP A 479 -10.91 -9.33 -16.28
CA ASP A 479 -10.60 -10.73 -16.06
C ASP A 479 -9.12 -11.02 -16.29
N GLN A 480 -8.68 -12.17 -15.80
CA GLN A 480 -7.34 -12.69 -15.92
C GLN A 480 -6.25 -11.83 -15.21
N LYS A 481 -5.01 -12.30 -15.27
CA LYS A 481 -3.87 -11.73 -14.57
C LYS A 481 -3.63 -10.23 -14.78
N PRO A 482 -3.84 -9.62 -15.97
CA PRO A 482 -3.68 -8.18 -16.13
C PRO A 482 -4.49 -7.34 -15.15
N PHE A 483 -5.66 -7.82 -14.71
CA PHE A 483 -6.55 -7.11 -13.79
C PHE A 483 -6.34 -7.46 -12.31
N ASP A 484 -5.39 -8.33 -11.98
CA ASP A 484 -5.06 -8.67 -10.60
C ASP A 484 -4.46 -7.44 -9.89
N PRO A 485 -5.09 -6.92 -8.82
CA PRO A 485 -4.59 -5.76 -8.09
C PRO A 485 -3.40 -6.11 -7.20
N LEU A 486 -3.01 -7.40 -7.14
CA LEU A 486 -2.07 -7.94 -6.15
C LEU A 486 -2.60 -7.72 -4.73
N THR A 487 -2.02 -6.80 -3.99
CA THR A 487 -2.51 -6.27 -2.73
C THR A 487 -2.66 -4.75 -2.79
N GLY A 488 -2.72 -4.20 -4.02
CA GLY A 488 -2.83 -2.77 -4.27
C GLY A 488 -4.12 -2.17 -3.70
N GLN A 489 -4.17 -0.86 -3.66
CA GLN A 489 -5.25 -0.12 -3.03
C GLN A 489 -6.13 0.54 -4.08
N VAL A 490 -7.45 0.56 -3.86
CA VAL A 490 -8.37 1.45 -4.56
C VAL A 490 -8.20 2.86 -3.97
N HIS A 491 -8.07 3.85 -4.84
CA HIS A 491 -8.03 5.26 -4.45
C HIS A 491 -9.35 5.94 -4.82
N LEU A 492 -9.98 6.59 -3.84
CA LEU A 492 -11.24 7.32 -4.01
C LEU A 492 -10.90 8.79 -4.25
N HIS A 493 -11.40 9.36 -5.35
CA HIS A 493 -11.13 10.75 -5.67
C HIS A 493 -12.35 11.67 -5.40
N PRO A 494 -12.14 12.99 -5.29
CA PRO A 494 -13.20 13.94 -4.93
C PRO A 494 -14.39 13.97 -5.88
N ASP A 495 -14.18 13.62 -7.14
CA ASP A 495 -15.21 13.56 -8.19
C ASP A 495 -15.98 12.23 -8.22
N GLY A 496 -15.71 11.32 -7.26
CA GLY A 496 -16.30 9.98 -7.21
C GLY A 496 -15.60 8.94 -8.07
N THR A 497 -14.62 9.32 -8.89
CA THR A 497 -13.82 8.38 -9.69
C THR A 497 -12.94 7.52 -8.78
N MET A 498 -12.76 6.26 -9.12
CA MET A 498 -11.86 5.34 -8.45
C MET A 498 -10.73 4.90 -9.36
N TYR A 499 -9.55 4.74 -8.77
CA TYR A 499 -8.36 4.26 -9.48
C TYR A 499 -7.72 3.11 -8.74
N ILE A 500 -7.13 2.18 -9.49
CA ILE A 500 -6.32 1.10 -8.94
C ILE A 500 -5.22 0.71 -9.92
N GLY A 501 -4.03 0.45 -9.39
CA GLY A 501 -2.98 -0.22 -10.14
C GLY A 501 -3.20 -1.73 -10.12
N THR A 502 -3.02 -2.37 -11.27
CA THR A 502 -3.14 -3.82 -11.45
C THR A 502 -1.86 -4.39 -12.03
N PHE A 503 -1.75 -5.71 -12.16
CA PHE A 503 -0.52 -6.39 -12.60
C PHE A 503 0.02 -5.86 -13.94
N ASN A 504 -0.82 -5.39 -14.84
CA ASN A 504 -0.35 -4.90 -16.16
C ASN A 504 -0.72 -3.47 -16.48
N GLY A 505 -1.20 -2.68 -15.51
CA GLY A 505 -1.52 -1.29 -15.82
C GLY A 505 -2.23 -0.54 -14.71
N ALA A 506 -2.89 0.51 -15.14
CA ALA A 506 -3.79 1.33 -14.34
C ALA A 506 -5.23 1.15 -14.81
N VAL A 507 -6.15 1.16 -13.87
CA VAL A 507 -7.60 1.07 -14.09
C VAL A 507 -8.27 2.27 -13.46
N MET A 508 -9.13 2.91 -14.21
CA MET A 508 -10.04 3.97 -13.77
C MET A 508 -11.48 3.48 -13.88
N MET A 509 -12.23 3.68 -12.84
CA MET A 509 -13.65 3.33 -12.74
C MET A 509 -14.44 4.59 -12.46
N ARG A 510 -15.38 4.86 -13.32
CA ARG A 510 -16.21 6.08 -13.29
C ARG A 510 -17.67 5.70 -13.43
N GLU A 511 -18.55 6.46 -12.80
CA GLU A 511 -19.98 6.29 -12.98
C GLU A 511 -20.39 6.70 -14.41
N VAL A 512 -21.30 5.91 -15.01
CA VAL A 512 -21.92 6.26 -16.30
C VAL A 512 -23.04 7.26 -16.02
N GLU A 513 -22.97 8.45 -16.65
CA GLU A 513 -24.03 9.47 -16.59
C GLU A 513 -25.38 9.01 -17.21
#